data_e0a1d71a7d004e1619f80bfe8b358a46
#
_entry.id   e0a1d71a7d004e1619f80bfe8b358a46
#
_cell.length_a   1.000
_cell.length_b   1.000
_cell.length_c   1.000
_cell.angle_alpha   90.00
_cell.angle_beta   90.00
_cell.angle_gamma   90.00
#
_symmetry.space_group_name_H-M   'P 1'
#
loop_
_entity.id
_entity.type
_entity.pdbx_description
1 polymer ?
#
loop_
_entity_poly.entity_id
_entity_poly.type
_entity_poly.pdbx_seq_one_letter_code
_entity_poly.pdbx_strand_id
1 'polypeptide(L)'
;MWLEEKWQELPYDTIAIDTIDVCNKWIEEIVCDELNINAMGEGQWGADWGQAKRKNLDLIKRFQALIKKHGGYLIIISHAKSTQIQDGKVQLAPELPRGLGYALTAQADVIGYATVQRQGDGDDTEHMISFINYDERTVGSRLKPLAHKRLPFNYESVQNEILTYREE
;
A
#
# COMPACT_ATOMS: atom_id res chain seq x y z
N MET A 1 -21.30 0.03 -7.35
CA MET A 1 -20.16 -0.72 -8.00
C MET A 1 -20.48 -2.20 -7.89
N TRP A 2 -20.25 -3.00 -8.94
CA TRP A 2 -20.58 -4.43 -8.96
C TRP A 2 -20.07 -5.19 -7.71
N LEU A 3 -18.84 -4.90 -7.26
CA LEU A 3 -18.24 -5.52 -6.08
C LEU A 3 -19.03 -5.21 -4.79
N GLU A 4 -19.59 -4.01 -4.64
CA GLU A 4 -20.40 -3.64 -3.47
C GLU A 4 -21.73 -4.42 -3.42
N GLU A 5 -22.28 -4.75 -4.59
CA GLU A 5 -23.53 -5.51 -4.71
C GLU A 5 -23.32 -7.01 -4.49
N LYS A 6 -22.15 -7.52 -4.91
CA LYS A 6 -21.87 -8.95 -4.97
C LYS A 6 -20.95 -9.48 -3.88
N TRP A 7 -20.33 -8.62 -3.05
CA TRP A 7 -19.34 -9.02 -2.07
C TRP A 7 -19.78 -10.15 -1.15
N GLN A 8 -21.04 -10.13 -0.68
CA GLN A 8 -21.57 -11.15 0.22
C GLN A 8 -21.76 -12.52 -0.45
N GLU A 9 -21.87 -12.55 -1.77
CA GLU A 9 -22.05 -13.79 -2.54
C GLU A 9 -20.69 -14.42 -2.89
N LEU A 10 -19.58 -13.70 -2.66
CA LEU A 10 -18.24 -14.15 -3.00
C LEU A 10 -17.61 -14.89 -1.81
N PRO A 11 -16.83 -15.96 -2.06
CA PRO A 11 -16.15 -16.73 -1.02
C PRO A 11 -14.85 -16.05 -0.55
N TYR A 12 -14.75 -14.72 -0.62
CA TYR A 12 -13.56 -13.96 -0.31
C TYR A 12 -13.80 -12.99 0.85
N ASP A 13 -12.78 -12.80 1.66
CA ASP A 13 -12.73 -11.83 2.76
C ASP A 13 -11.64 -10.75 2.55
N THR A 14 -10.87 -10.86 1.48
CA THR A 14 -9.72 -9.99 1.22
C THR A 14 -9.82 -9.33 -0.14
N ILE A 15 -9.56 -8.02 -0.18
CA ILE A 15 -9.37 -7.25 -1.42
C ILE A 15 -7.89 -6.90 -1.51
N ALA A 16 -7.25 -7.25 -2.62
CA ALA A 16 -5.89 -6.83 -2.92
C ALA A 16 -5.86 -5.89 -4.14
N ILE A 17 -5.16 -4.79 -4.01
CA ILE A 17 -4.86 -3.86 -5.12
C ILE A 17 -3.41 -4.08 -5.52
N ASP A 18 -3.18 -4.68 -6.68
CA ASP A 18 -1.86 -5.00 -7.22
C ASP A 18 -1.70 -4.41 -8.63
N THR A 19 -1.09 -3.26 -8.75
CA THR A 19 -0.51 -2.37 -7.74
C THR A 19 -1.21 -1.01 -7.75
N ILE A 20 -1.16 -0.31 -6.61
CA ILE A 20 -1.81 1.01 -6.47
C ILE A 20 -1.13 2.09 -7.32
N ASP A 21 0.16 1.97 -7.60
CA ASP A 21 0.88 2.90 -8.48
C ASP A 21 0.41 2.78 -9.93
N VAL A 22 0.08 1.58 -10.43
CA VAL A 22 -0.56 1.39 -11.74
C VAL A 22 -1.98 1.93 -11.73
N CYS A 23 -2.77 1.64 -10.68
CA CYS A 23 -4.11 2.18 -10.51
C CYS A 23 -4.10 3.72 -10.51
N ASN A 24 -3.11 4.33 -9.84
CA ASN A 24 -2.93 5.78 -9.84
C ASN A 24 -2.70 6.34 -11.24
N LYS A 25 -1.91 5.68 -12.09
CA LYS A 25 -1.69 6.12 -13.48
C LYS A 25 -2.99 6.14 -14.29
N TRP A 26 -3.83 5.12 -14.16
CA TRP A 26 -5.15 5.11 -14.80
C TRP A 26 -6.05 6.25 -14.30
N ILE A 27 -5.99 6.56 -13.01
CA ILE A 27 -6.73 7.69 -12.45
C ILE A 27 -6.19 9.03 -12.97
N GLU A 28 -4.88 9.15 -13.16
CA GLU A 28 -4.26 10.34 -13.77
C GLU A 28 -4.73 10.52 -15.22
N GLU A 29 -4.80 9.45 -16.01
CA GLU A 29 -5.34 9.48 -17.39
C GLU A 29 -6.82 9.95 -17.39
N ILE A 30 -7.65 9.39 -16.51
CA ILE A 30 -9.05 9.82 -16.36
C ILE A 30 -9.14 11.32 -16.01
N VAL A 31 -8.27 11.82 -15.14
CA VAL A 31 -8.24 13.23 -14.76
C VAL A 31 -7.81 14.11 -15.94
N CYS A 32 -6.82 13.68 -16.72
CA CYS A 32 -6.41 14.39 -17.93
C CYS A 32 -7.58 14.52 -18.91
N ASP A 33 -8.31 13.44 -19.15
CA ASP A 33 -9.49 13.44 -20.02
C ASP A 33 -10.60 14.37 -19.50
N GLU A 34 -10.92 14.30 -18.19
CA GLU A 34 -11.96 15.13 -17.58
C GLU A 34 -11.63 16.63 -17.61
N LEU A 35 -10.35 16.97 -17.50
CA LEU A 35 -9.88 18.37 -17.52
C LEU A 35 -9.50 18.84 -18.92
N ASN A 36 -9.56 17.96 -19.92
CA ASN A 36 -9.12 18.23 -21.30
C ASN A 36 -7.69 18.77 -21.35
N ILE A 37 -6.76 18.12 -20.64
CA ILE A 37 -5.32 18.40 -20.59
C ILE A 37 -4.55 17.20 -21.17
N ASN A 38 -3.35 17.43 -21.72
CA ASN A 38 -2.56 16.37 -22.34
C ASN A 38 -1.71 15.59 -21.31
N ALA A 39 -1.33 16.23 -20.21
CA ALA A 39 -0.52 15.60 -19.17
C ALA A 39 -0.80 16.21 -17.80
N MET A 40 -0.53 15.42 -16.76
CA MET A 40 -0.55 15.89 -15.39
C MET A 40 0.49 17.00 -15.18
N GLY A 41 0.10 18.05 -14.47
CA GLY A 41 0.91 19.27 -14.26
C GLY A 41 0.47 20.45 -15.15
N GLU A 42 -0.34 20.22 -16.19
CA GLU A 42 -0.93 21.28 -17.02
C GLU A 42 -2.15 21.93 -16.36
N GLY A 43 -2.72 21.29 -15.34
CA GLY A 43 -3.84 21.81 -14.58
C GLY A 43 -3.48 23.06 -13.78
N GLN A 44 -4.36 24.07 -13.83
CA GLN A 44 -4.12 25.33 -13.10
C GLN A 44 -4.00 25.09 -11.61
N TRP A 45 -2.93 25.64 -11.01
CA TRP A 45 -2.68 25.59 -9.55
C TRP A 45 -2.59 24.16 -8.97
N GLY A 46 -2.24 23.14 -9.78
CA GLY A 46 -2.17 21.76 -9.35
C GLY A 46 -3.53 21.11 -9.08
N ALA A 47 -4.59 21.62 -9.70
CA ALA A 47 -5.96 21.11 -9.54
C ALA A 47 -6.08 19.66 -10.00
N ASP A 48 -5.36 19.27 -11.05
CA ASP A 48 -5.24 17.93 -11.60
C ASP A 48 -4.68 16.94 -10.56
N TRP A 49 -3.54 17.26 -9.93
CA TRP A 49 -2.96 16.45 -8.85
C TRP A 49 -3.89 16.32 -7.65
N GLY A 50 -4.58 17.41 -7.31
CA GLY A 50 -5.59 17.42 -6.25
C GLY A 50 -6.77 16.50 -6.58
N GLN A 51 -7.21 16.51 -7.85
CA GLN A 51 -8.32 15.67 -8.32
C GLN A 51 -7.93 14.19 -8.36
N ALA A 52 -6.76 13.87 -8.90
CA ALA A 52 -6.25 12.51 -8.93
C ALA A 52 -6.11 11.92 -7.52
N LYS A 53 -5.54 12.70 -6.58
CA LYS A 53 -5.46 12.31 -5.18
C LYS A 53 -6.84 12.03 -4.57
N ARG A 54 -7.83 12.89 -4.79
CA ARG A 54 -9.20 12.68 -4.28
C ARG A 54 -9.81 11.41 -4.83
N LYS A 55 -9.73 11.16 -6.14
CA LYS A 55 -10.28 9.95 -6.79
C LYS A 55 -9.64 8.68 -6.22
N ASN A 56 -8.31 8.64 -6.04
CA ASN A 56 -7.62 7.54 -5.39
C ASN A 56 -8.14 7.28 -3.97
N LEU A 57 -8.20 8.33 -3.15
CA LEU A 57 -8.65 8.20 -1.76
C LEU A 57 -10.12 7.79 -1.66
N ASP A 58 -10.97 8.25 -2.58
CA ASP A 58 -12.38 7.86 -2.61
C ASP A 58 -12.55 6.38 -3.01
N LEU A 59 -11.74 5.89 -3.96
CA LEU A 59 -11.70 4.48 -4.30
C LEU A 59 -11.30 3.61 -3.09
N ILE A 60 -10.22 3.99 -2.41
CA ILE A 60 -9.75 3.29 -1.20
C ILE A 60 -10.81 3.30 -0.10
N LYS A 61 -11.46 4.45 0.16
CA LYS A 61 -12.53 4.55 1.16
C LYS A 61 -13.71 3.63 0.86
N ARG A 62 -14.06 3.44 -0.42
CA ARG A 62 -15.13 2.52 -0.82
C ARG A 62 -14.75 1.08 -0.49
N PHE A 63 -13.51 0.66 -0.77
CA PHE A 63 -13.03 -0.67 -0.38
C PHE A 63 -12.95 -0.83 1.14
N GLN A 64 -12.46 0.17 1.86
CA GLN A 64 -12.45 0.16 3.33
C GLN A 64 -13.86 0.04 3.93
N ALA A 65 -14.85 0.75 3.38
CA ALA A 65 -16.23 0.67 3.82
C ALA A 65 -16.81 -0.73 3.58
N LEU A 66 -16.50 -1.34 2.44
CA LEU A 66 -16.91 -2.69 2.09
C LEU A 66 -16.34 -3.72 3.07
N ILE A 67 -15.02 -3.69 3.30
CA ILE A 67 -14.34 -4.57 4.24
C ILE A 67 -14.84 -4.34 5.68
N LYS A 68 -15.02 -3.09 6.10
CA LYS A 68 -15.54 -2.78 7.44
C LYS A 68 -16.93 -3.34 7.67
N LYS A 69 -17.78 -3.35 6.65
CA LYS A 69 -19.16 -3.86 6.72
C LYS A 69 -19.21 -5.39 6.84
N HIS A 70 -18.29 -6.08 6.19
CA HIS A 70 -18.37 -7.55 6.03
C HIS A 70 -17.25 -8.31 6.76
N GLY A 71 -16.29 -7.60 7.35
CA GLY A 71 -15.04 -8.17 7.86
C GLY A 71 -14.03 -8.40 6.75
N GLY A 72 -12.78 -8.68 7.11
CA GLY A 72 -11.72 -9.03 6.17
C GLY A 72 -10.58 -8.01 6.09
N TYR A 73 -9.84 -8.07 4.99
CA TYR A 73 -8.60 -7.31 4.83
C TYR A 73 -8.58 -6.52 3.52
N LEU A 74 -8.00 -5.33 3.56
CA LEU A 74 -7.62 -4.56 2.38
C LEU A 74 -6.10 -4.53 2.29
N ILE A 75 -5.54 -5.18 1.27
CA ILE A 75 -4.12 -5.23 0.98
C ILE A 75 -3.84 -4.27 -0.17
N ILE A 76 -2.91 -3.35 0.02
CA ILE A 76 -2.48 -2.41 -1.01
C ILE A 76 -1.00 -2.66 -1.29
N ILE A 77 -0.69 -3.09 -2.50
CA ILE A 77 0.67 -3.35 -2.96
C ILE A 77 1.14 -2.14 -3.78
N SER A 78 2.36 -1.72 -3.57
CA SER A 78 3.02 -0.66 -4.35
C SER A 78 4.46 -1.03 -4.62
N HIS A 79 4.97 -0.68 -5.77
CA HIS A 79 6.41 -0.64 -5.98
C HIS A 79 7.04 0.37 -5.01
N ALA A 80 8.30 0.13 -4.67
CA ALA A 80 9.07 1.05 -3.83
C ALA A 80 10.00 1.90 -4.70
N LYS A 81 10.06 3.19 -4.39
CA LYS A 81 11.04 4.10 -5.00
C LYS A 81 11.91 4.75 -3.95
N SER A 82 13.15 5.01 -4.34
CA SER A 82 14.08 5.83 -3.56
C SER A 82 13.73 7.31 -3.73
N THR A 83 13.51 7.99 -2.61
CA THR A 83 13.23 9.42 -2.59
C THR A 83 14.28 10.10 -1.72
N GLN A 84 14.95 11.12 -2.25
CA GLN A 84 15.87 11.93 -1.48
C GLN A 84 15.11 12.84 -0.52
N ILE A 85 15.44 12.76 0.75
CA ILE A 85 14.90 13.62 1.80
C ILE A 85 15.95 14.66 2.22
N GLN A 86 15.60 15.53 3.17
CA GLN A 86 16.53 16.53 3.70
C GLN A 86 17.84 15.88 4.17
N ASP A 87 18.94 16.60 4.05
CA ASP A 87 20.31 16.17 4.42
C ASP A 87 20.90 15.04 3.56
N GLY A 88 20.42 14.86 2.32
CA GLY A 88 20.96 13.86 1.40
C GLY A 88 20.63 12.42 1.73
N LYS A 89 19.82 12.18 2.75
CA LYS A 89 19.32 10.84 3.08
C LYS A 89 18.35 10.33 2.02
N VAL A 90 18.39 9.05 1.75
CA VAL A 90 17.47 8.36 0.81
C VAL A 90 16.43 7.62 1.62
N GLN A 91 15.16 7.83 1.30
CA GLN A 91 14.05 7.08 1.88
C GLN A 91 13.40 6.21 0.83
N LEU A 92 13.17 4.94 1.15
CA LEU A 92 12.31 4.05 0.38
C LEU A 92 10.85 4.28 0.76
N ALA A 93 10.06 4.67 -0.23
CA ALA A 93 8.64 4.96 -0.06
C ALA A 93 7.83 4.32 -1.21
N PRO A 94 6.51 4.19 -1.08
CA PRO A 94 5.66 3.76 -2.19
C PRO A 94 5.87 4.62 -3.43
N GLU A 95 5.86 4.01 -4.63
CA GLU A 95 5.99 4.71 -5.90
C GLU A 95 4.72 5.47 -6.27
N LEU A 96 4.39 6.46 -5.46
CA LEU A 96 3.20 7.29 -5.60
C LEU A 96 3.57 8.78 -5.54
N PRO A 97 2.72 9.68 -6.04
CA PRO A 97 2.81 11.09 -5.73
C PRO A 97 2.88 11.30 -4.22
N ARG A 98 3.81 12.17 -3.76
CA ARG A 98 4.13 12.32 -2.32
C ARG A 98 2.89 12.51 -1.43
N GLY A 99 1.95 13.34 -1.88
CA GLY A 99 0.73 13.64 -1.12
C GLY A 99 -0.23 12.44 -1.01
N LEU A 100 -0.26 11.57 -2.02
CA LEU A 100 -1.05 10.33 -2.01
C LEU A 100 -0.36 9.26 -1.17
N GLY A 101 0.94 9.03 -1.39
CA GLY A 101 1.72 8.06 -0.62
C GLY A 101 1.65 8.32 0.88
N TYR A 102 1.83 9.58 1.30
CA TYR A 102 1.68 9.97 2.70
C TYR A 102 0.26 9.69 3.25
N ALA A 103 -0.78 10.04 2.48
CA ALA A 103 -2.16 9.83 2.94
C ALA A 103 -2.52 8.35 3.10
N LEU A 104 -2.01 7.47 2.23
CA LEU A 104 -2.24 6.03 2.33
C LEU A 104 -1.44 5.40 3.47
N THR A 105 -0.17 5.72 3.60
CA THR A 105 0.67 5.18 4.68
C THR A 105 0.21 5.63 6.07
N ALA A 106 -0.30 6.86 6.19
CA ALA A 106 -0.88 7.36 7.44
C ALA A 106 -2.16 6.63 7.88
N GLN A 107 -2.89 6.02 6.94
CA GLN A 107 -4.13 5.28 7.22
C GLN A 107 -3.90 3.78 7.41
N ALA A 108 -2.79 3.24 6.92
CA ALA A 108 -2.48 1.82 7.02
C ALA A 108 -2.23 1.40 8.48
N ASP A 109 -2.78 0.25 8.87
CA ASP A 109 -2.51 -0.34 10.18
C ASP A 109 -1.15 -1.03 10.20
N VAL A 110 -0.74 -1.57 9.05
CA VAL A 110 0.52 -2.28 8.86
C VAL A 110 1.14 -1.88 7.53
N ILE A 111 2.43 -1.56 7.54
CA ILE A 111 3.23 -1.29 6.35
C ILE A 111 4.45 -2.19 6.39
N GLY A 112 4.48 -3.18 5.50
CA GLY A 112 5.60 -4.11 5.35
C GLY A 112 6.43 -3.79 4.11
N TYR A 113 7.70 -4.10 4.16
CA TYR A 113 8.62 -4.04 3.02
C TYR A 113 9.03 -5.46 2.61
N ALA A 114 8.57 -5.88 1.43
CA ALA A 114 8.89 -7.19 0.87
C ALA A 114 10.27 -7.16 0.19
N THR A 115 11.08 -8.16 0.46
CA THR A 115 12.42 -8.32 -0.11
C THR A 115 12.69 -9.77 -0.48
N VAL A 116 13.58 -9.96 -1.45
CA VAL A 116 14.18 -11.27 -1.75
C VAL A 116 15.59 -11.29 -1.17
N GLN A 117 15.91 -12.31 -0.42
CA GLN A 117 17.26 -12.55 0.10
C GLN A 117 17.84 -13.81 -0.51
N ARG A 118 19.12 -13.77 -0.86
CA ARG A 118 19.88 -14.99 -1.18
C ARG A 118 20.34 -15.65 0.11
N GLN A 119 20.20 -16.96 0.21
CA GLN A 119 20.73 -17.75 1.31
C GLN A 119 22.09 -18.35 0.90
N GLY A 120 23.17 -17.86 1.51
CA GLY A 120 24.53 -18.37 1.29
C GLY A 120 25.05 -18.13 -0.13
N ASP A 121 25.97 -19.02 -0.58
CA ASP A 121 26.59 -18.98 -1.92
C ASP A 121 25.76 -19.68 -3.00
N GLY A 122 24.55 -20.16 -2.67
CA GLY A 122 23.63 -20.83 -3.59
C GLY A 122 22.65 -19.91 -4.28
N ASP A 123 21.88 -20.48 -5.23
CA ASP A 123 20.78 -19.80 -5.93
C ASP A 123 19.48 -19.76 -5.10
N ASP A 124 19.49 -20.30 -3.89
CA ASP A 124 18.32 -20.31 -3.02
C ASP A 124 17.96 -18.91 -2.56
N THR A 125 16.74 -18.53 -2.85
CA THR A 125 16.19 -17.22 -2.48
C THR A 125 15.03 -17.38 -1.50
N GLU A 126 15.00 -16.52 -0.48
CA GLU A 126 13.92 -16.44 0.47
C GLU A 126 13.20 -15.11 0.34
N HIS A 127 11.87 -15.16 0.26
CA HIS A 127 11.03 -13.98 0.27
C HIS A 127 10.70 -13.59 1.71
N MET A 128 11.04 -12.37 2.10
CA MET A 128 10.85 -11.85 3.46
C MET A 128 10.02 -10.60 3.45
N ILE A 129 9.24 -10.39 4.52
CA ILE A 129 8.58 -9.12 4.79
C ILE A 129 9.13 -8.52 6.09
N SER A 130 9.50 -7.26 6.06
CA SER A 130 10.06 -6.54 7.20
C SER A 130 9.12 -5.42 7.65
N PHE A 131 8.86 -5.38 8.94
CA PHE A 131 8.14 -4.31 9.65
C PHE A 131 9.10 -3.46 10.51
N ILE A 132 10.41 -3.66 10.33
CA ILE A 132 11.44 -2.94 11.06
C ILE A 132 11.60 -1.56 10.42
N ASN A 133 11.28 -0.54 11.20
CA ASN A 133 11.49 0.84 10.79
C ASN A 133 12.98 1.19 10.94
N TYR A 134 13.68 1.25 9.84
CA TYR A 134 14.96 1.94 9.73
C TYR A 134 14.70 3.33 9.13
N ASP A 135 15.48 4.32 9.47
CA ASP A 135 15.32 5.73 9.04
C ASP A 135 15.14 5.92 7.52
N GLU A 136 15.46 4.90 6.74
CA GLU A 136 15.45 4.90 5.29
C GLU A 136 14.21 4.24 4.65
N ARG A 137 13.27 3.69 5.46
CA ARG A 137 12.12 2.94 4.92
C ARG A 137 10.80 3.39 5.54
N THR A 138 9.80 3.57 4.69
CA THR A 138 8.43 3.80 5.16
C THR A 138 7.78 2.45 5.50
N VAL A 139 8.03 1.97 6.70
CA VAL A 139 7.45 0.73 7.24
C VAL A 139 7.01 0.94 8.69
N GLY A 140 6.10 0.11 9.17
CA GLY A 140 5.65 0.15 10.55
C GLY A 140 4.40 -0.68 10.78
N SER A 141 4.04 -0.84 12.04
CA SER A 141 2.82 -1.55 12.42
C SER A 141 2.20 -0.91 13.66
N ARG A 142 0.87 -0.73 13.61
CA ARG A 142 0.05 -0.44 14.80
C ARG A 142 -0.23 -1.71 15.59
N LEU A 143 -0.06 -2.88 14.97
CA LEU A 143 -0.17 -4.17 15.62
C LEU A 143 1.16 -4.48 16.30
N LYS A 144 1.19 -4.44 17.62
CA LYS A 144 2.40 -4.68 18.45
C LYS A 144 3.17 -5.96 18.07
N PRO A 145 2.50 -7.10 17.79
CA PRO A 145 3.19 -8.35 17.46
C PRO A 145 4.08 -8.24 16.23
N LEU A 146 3.73 -7.42 15.26
CA LEU A 146 4.51 -7.23 14.04
C LEU A 146 5.58 -6.16 14.16
N ALA A 147 5.50 -5.30 15.17
CA ALA A 147 6.45 -4.21 15.35
C ALA A 147 7.88 -4.75 15.48
N HIS A 148 8.80 -4.22 14.69
CA HIS A 148 10.21 -4.60 14.68
C HIS A 148 10.52 -6.06 14.29
N LYS A 149 9.59 -6.73 13.58
CA LYS A 149 9.80 -8.10 13.11
C LYS A 149 10.12 -8.17 11.63
N ARG A 150 10.79 -9.25 11.28
CA ARG A 150 11.02 -9.70 9.93
C ARG A 150 10.59 -11.15 9.84
N LEU A 151 9.72 -11.46 8.89
CA LEU A 151 9.06 -12.75 8.77
C LEU A 151 9.18 -13.28 7.35
N PRO A 152 9.07 -14.61 7.13
CA PRO A 152 8.83 -15.15 5.80
C PRO A 152 7.61 -14.48 5.16
N PHE A 153 7.70 -14.15 3.87
CA PHE A 153 6.63 -13.46 3.16
C PHE A 153 5.54 -14.45 2.74
N ASN A 154 4.78 -14.89 3.72
CA ASN A 154 3.56 -15.67 3.52
C ASN A 154 2.50 -15.29 4.56
N TYR A 155 1.25 -15.58 4.24
CA TYR A 155 0.11 -15.22 5.07
C TYR A 155 0.16 -15.88 6.47
N GLU A 156 0.50 -17.17 6.51
CA GLU A 156 0.57 -17.95 7.76
C GLU A 156 1.55 -17.35 8.77
N SER A 157 2.75 -17.00 8.33
CA SER A 157 3.77 -16.42 9.21
C SER A 157 3.31 -15.11 9.84
N VAL A 158 2.66 -14.25 9.07
CA VAL A 158 2.13 -12.97 9.57
C VAL A 158 0.93 -13.19 10.47
N GLN A 159 0.00 -14.07 10.09
CA GLN A 159 -1.19 -14.37 10.86
C GLN A 159 -0.87 -15.03 12.22
N ASN A 160 0.01 -16.02 12.22
CA ASN A 160 0.42 -16.71 13.45
C ASN A 160 1.06 -15.74 14.44
N GLU A 161 1.86 -14.79 13.97
CA GLU A 161 2.46 -13.77 14.82
C GLU A 161 1.41 -12.88 15.48
N ILE A 162 0.34 -12.54 14.76
CA ILE A 162 -0.78 -11.73 15.29
C ILE A 162 -1.60 -12.53 16.30
N LEU A 163 -1.85 -13.82 16.00
CA LEU A 163 -2.69 -14.68 16.85
C LEU A 163 -1.99 -15.05 18.16
N THR A 164 -0.72 -15.41 18.11
CA THR A 164 0.06 -15.78 19.32
C THR A 164 0.06 -14.67 20.36
N TYR A 165 0.07 -13.41 19.93
CA TYR A 165 0.02 -12.27 20.84
C TYR A 165 -1.33 -12.08 21.56
N ARG A 166 -2.43 -12.61 20.99
CA ARG A 166 -3.77 -12.50 21.62
C ARG A 166 -3.99 -13.50 22.75
N GLU A 167 -3.13 -14.50 22.86
CA GLU A 167 -3.20 -15.55 23.87
C GLU A 167 -2.33 -15.25 25.10
N GLU A 168 -1.46 -14.23 25.03
CA GLU A 168 -0.67 -13.71 26.16
C GLU A 168 -1.37 -12.52 26.83
#